data_1999eb81372730a11ddebb6cb4d65a78
#
_entry.id   1999eb81372730a11ddebb6cb4d65a78
#
_cell.length_a   1.000
_cell.length_b   1.000
_cell.length_c   1.000
_cell.angle_alpha   90.00
_cell.angle_beta   90.00
_cell.angle_gamma   90.00
#
_symmetry.space_group_name_H-M   'P 1'
#
loop_
_entity.id
_entity.type
_entity.pdbx_description
1 polymer ?
#
loop_
_entity_poly.entity_id
_entity_poly.type
_entity_poly.pdbx_seq_one_letter_code
_entity_poly.pdbx_strand_id
1 'polypeptide(L)'
;NTYDVVFSIMQNQQQTEIVDTLAHVQAKYVVLVGNNLQSEKMQQRLIDYGWNANQIIFGFQTSAGVRHEDYTEVITFGTPELTIGHVSSDVSGKEKEFFQQIFATSDMKVTFMDDMQSWYRCHVAFVLPIAYLCYLHHCNLRTCTYRDTKAYIRAGAEAYDFLKSIGTTIRPKHEDRNFSGIRGLLLTAVMWIAAKTKFGDLAASDHCRNAVTEMQFLDQEFN
;
A
#
# COMPACT_ATOMS: atom_id res chain seq x y z
N ASN A 1 12.61 24.12 -14.37
CA ASN A 1 12.52 22.86 -15.13
C ASN A 1 11.09 22.32 -14.97
N THR A 2 10.48 21.95 -16.08
CA THR A 2 9.18 21.26 -16.07
C THR A 2 9.45 19.77 -16.23
N TYR A 3 8.79 18.94 -15.41
CA TYR A 3 8.93 17.48 -15.45
C TYR A 3 7.69 16.85 -16.09
N ASP A 4 7.84 15.70 -16.73
CA ASP A 4 6.69 14.91 -17.19
C ASP A 4 5.98 14.27 -16.00
N VAL A 5 6.74 13.76 -15.03
CA VAL A 5 6.20 13.16 -13.80
C VAL A 5 7.16 13.36 -12.63
N VAL A 6 6.59 13.58 -11.45
CA VAL A 6 7.31 13.57 -10.18
C VAL A 6 6.73 12.49 -9.28
N PHE A 7 7.58 11.59 -8.82
CA PHE A 7 7.20 10.55 -7.87
C PHE A 7 7.63 10.94 -6.45
N SER A 8 6.67 10.93 -5.53
CA SER A 8 6.92 11.00 -4.10
C SER A 8 6.75 9.60 -3.51
N ILE A 9 7.85 8.95 -3.14
CA ILE A 9 7.87 7.57 -2.62
C ILE A 9 8.29 7.64 -1.16
N MET A 10 7.31 7.74 -0.26
CA MET A 10 7.53 8.01 1.15
C MET A 10 6.44 7.36 2.01
N GLN A 11 6.70 7.25 3.31
CA GLN A 11 5.68 6.88 4.30
C GLN A 11 4.57 7.96 4.36
N ASN A 12 3.36 7.57 4.73
CA ASN A 12 2.17 8.45 4.67
C ASN A 12 2.35 9.75 5.46
N GLN A 13 2.88 9.70 6.69
CA GLN A 13 3.13 10.90 7.50
C GLN A 13 4.14 11.84 6.84
N GLN A 14 5.19 11.31 6.20
CA GLN A 14 6.18 12.09 5.47
C GLN A 14 5.57 12.77 4.24
N GLN A 15 4.70 12.07 3.50
CA GLN A 15 3.97 12.66 2.37
C GLN A 15 3.09 13.83 2.82
N THR A 16 2.46 13.72 3.99
CA THR A 16 1.64 14.80 4.56
C THR A 16 2.47 16.05 4.85
N GLU A 17 3.70 15.88 5.29
CA GLU A 17 4.61 17.01 5.59
C GLU A 17 5.11 17.73 4.33
N ILE A 18 5.34 16.98 3.23
CA ILE A 18 5.94 17.55 2.01
C ILE A 18 4.92 17.94 0.93
N VAL A 19 3.63 17.69 1.12
CA VAL A 19 2.61 17.92 0.10
C VAL A 19 2.59 19.39 -0.38
N ASP A 20 2.82 20.36 0.50
CA ASP A 20 2.90 21.76 0.15
C ASP A 20 4.16 22.09 -0.67
N THR A 21 5.26 21.39 -0.43
CA THR A 21 6.47 21.49 -1.27
C THR A 21 6.23 20.91 -2.65
N LEU A 22 5.54 19.77 -2.73
CA LEU A 22 5.16 19.14 -4.00
C LEU A 22 4.22 20.04 -4.81
N ALA A 23 3.37 20.82 -4.15
CA ALA A 23 2.43 21.72 -4.80
C ALA A 23 3.13 22.77 -5.68
N HIS A 24 4.37 23.16 -5.35
CA HIS A 24 5.15 24.13 -6.12
C HIS A 24 5.99 23.54 -7.24
N VAL A 25 5.98 22.23 -7.42
CA VAL A 25 6.70 21.55 -8.50
C VAL A 25 5.94 21.71 -9.81
N GLN A 26 6.65 22.04 -10.89
CA GLN A 26 6.08 22.08 -12.22
C GLN A 26 6.21 20.72 -12.91
N ALA A 27 5.12 19.97 -12.95
CA ALA A 27 5.07 18.67 -13.61
C ALA A 27 3.73 18.45 -14.31
N LYS A 28 3.72 17.53 -15.27
CA LYS A 28 2.47 17.09 -15.91
C LYS A 28 1.67 16.21 -14.96
N TYR A 29 2.33 15.33 -14.21
CA TYR A 29 1.73 14.49 -13.18
C TYR A 29 2.56 14.52 -11.91
N VAL A 30 1.90 14.43 -10.75
CA VAL A 30 2.50 14.08 -9.47
C VAL A 30 1.94 12.73 -9.02
N VAL A 31 2.82 11.81 -8.62
CA VAL A 31 2.45 10.45 -8.19
C VAL A 31 2.90 10.26 -6.74
N LEU A 32 1.94 10.07 -5.84
CA LEU A 32 2.21 9.79 -4.43
C LEU A 32 2.15 8.28 -4.19
N VAL A 33 3.30 7.67 -3.91
CA VAL A 33 3.45 6.21 -3.79
C VAL A 33 3.73 5.83 -2.34
N GLY A 34 2.94 4.91 -1.80
CA GLY A 34 3.02 4.40 -0.43
C GLY A 34 1.63 4.18 0.15
N ASN A 35 1.54 3.76 1.41
CA ASN A 35 0.26 3.73 2.12
C ASN A 35 -0.30 5.16 2.22
N ASN A 36 -1.59 5.34 1.97
CA ASN A 36 -2.18 6.68 2.03
C ASN A 36 -3.67 6.66 2.37
N LEU A 37 -3.99 6.69 3.68
CA LEU A 37 -5.38 6.84 4.14
C LEU A 37 -5.90 8.28 4.04
N GLN A 38 -5.02 9.26 3.79
CA GLN A 38 -5.36 10.67 3.65
C GLN A 38 -5.34 11.15 2.19
N SER A 39 -5.47 10.23 1.22
CA SER A 39 -5.37 10.55 -0.21
C SER A 39 -6.34 11.65 -0.66
N GLU A 40 -7.58 11.66 -0.17
CA GLU A 40 -8.56 12.72 -0.46
C GLU A 40 -8.10 14.08 0.08
N LYS A 41 -7.59 14.12 1.32
CA LYS A 41 -7.09 15.36 1.93
C LYS A 41 -5.85 15.89 1.18
N MET A 42 -4.93 15.00 0.80
CA MET A 42 -3.74 15.38 0.03
C MET A 42 -4.10 15.86 -1.37
N GLN A 43 -5.04 15.19 -2.05
CA GLN A 43 -5.53 15.64 -3.33
C GLN A 43 -6.14 17.03 -3.22
N GLN A 44 -6.98 17.28 -2.22
CA GLN A 44 -7.62 18.60 -2.02
C GLN A 44 -6.58 19.68 -1.78
N ARG A 45 -5.56 19.43 -0.94
CA ARG A 45 -4.46 20.38 -0.72
C ARG A 45 -3.73 20.74 -2.01
N LEU A 46 -3.40 19.77 -2.86
CA LEU A 46 -2.76 20.02 -4.15
C LEU A 46 -3.69 20.84 -5.08
N ILE A 47 -5.00 20.54 -5.09
CA ILE A 47 -5.98 21.31 -5.86
C ILE A 47 -6.06 22.75 -5.39
N ASP A 48 -6.02 23.00 -4.08
CA ASP A 48 -6.04 24.34 -3.49
C ASP A 48 -4.80 25.17 -3.92
N TYR A 49 -3.69 24.53 -4.27
CA TYR A 49 -2.50 25.16 -4.86
C TYR A 49 -2.54 25.27 -6.40
N GLY A 50 -3.63 24.83 -7.04
CA GLY A 50 -3.84 25.00 -8.49
C GLY A 50 -3.60 23.77 -9.35
N TRP A 51 -3.35 22.59 -8.76
CA TRP A 51 -3.29 21.34 -9.50
C TRP A 51 -4.70 20.90 -9.95
N ASN A 52 -4.79 20.28 -11.12
CA ASN A 52 -6.02 19.60 -11.50
C ASN A 52 -6.07 18.19 -10.95
N ALA A 53 -7.23 17.70 -10.56
CA ALA A 53 -7.40 16.37 -10.00
C ALA A 53 -6.84 15.24 -10.90
N ASN A 54 -6.95 15.39 -12.22
CA ASN A 54 -6.41 14.44 -13.20
C ASN A 54 -4.88 14.45 -13.34
N GLN A 55 -4.18 15.39 -12.72
CA GLN A 55 -2.72 15.44 -12.66
C GLN A 55 -2.16 14.77 -11.39
N ILE A 56 -3.04 14.44 -10.46
CA ILE A 56 -2.70 13.88 -9.14
C ILE A 56 -3.02 12.40 -9.16
N ILE A 57 -1.99 11.57 -9.08
CA ILE A 57 -2.06 10.12 -9.13
C ILE A 57 -1.58 9.57 -7.79
N PHE A 58 -2.24 8.54 -7.31
CA PHE A 58 -1.85 7.79 -6.14
C PHE A 58 -1.36 6.41 -6.54
N GLY A 59 -0.43 5.85 -5.78
CA GLY A 59 0.14 4.56 -6.14
C GLY A 59 0.66 3.76 -4.96
N PHE A 60 0.83 2.48 -5.21
CA PHE A 60 1.43 1.54 -4.28
C PHE A 60 2.29 0.52 -5.01
N GLN A 61 3.50 0.27 -4.50
CA GLN A 61 4.40 -0.74 -5.05
C GLN A 61 4.37 -2.02 -4.21
N THR A 62 4.38 -3.18 -4.86
CA THR A 62 4.32 -4.50 -4.21
C THR A 62 5.69 -5.13 -3.97
N SER A 63 6.72 -4.30 -3.82
CA SER A 63 8.06 -4.75 -3.44
C SER A 63 8.35 -4.38 -1.98
N ALA A 64 9.04 -5.26 -1.28
CA ALA A 64 9.55 -5.01 0.06
C ALA A 64 11.07 -5.08 0.06
N GLY A 65 11.72 -4.47 1.04
CA GLY A 65 13.16 -4.53 1.14
C GLY A 65 13.72 -3.66 2.26
N VAL A 66 15.02 -3.78 2.45
CA VAL A 66 15.78 -3.04 3.46
C VAL A 66 16.89 -2.27 2.77
N ARG A 67 17.00 -0.99 3.09
CA ARG A 67 18.11 -0.16 2.66
C ARG A 67 19.27 -0.33 3.66
N HIS A 68 20.41 -0.74 3.14
CA HIS A 68 21.70 -0.74 3.82
C HIS A 68 22.52 0.49 3.37
N GLU A 69 23.68 0.67 3.97
CA GLU A 69 24.55 1.82 3.64
C GLU A 69 24.98 1.83 2.17
N ASP A 70 25.40 0.68 1.63
CA ASP A 70 25.95 0.54 0.29
C ASP A 70 25.02 -0.12 -0.72
N TYR A 71 23.91 -0.72 -0.29
CA TYR A 71 22.97 -1.44 -1.18
C TYR A 71 21.56 -1.47 -0.62
N THR A 72 20.60 -1.84 -1.48
CA THR A 72 19.23 -2.13 -1.08
C THR A 72 18.93 -3.60 -1.34
N GLU A 73 18.57 -4.35 -0.32
CA GLU A 73 18.04 -5.71 -0.46
C GLU A 73 16.55 -5.62 -0.78
N VAL A 74 16.14 -6.17 -1.93
CA VAL A 74 14.75 -6.11 -2.39
C VAL A 74 14.21 -7.51 -2.55
N ILE A 75 12.97 -7.73 -2.13
CA ILE A 75 12.21 -8.93 -2.40
C ILE A 75 10.89 -8.56 -3.05
N THR A 76 10.53 -9.31 -4.08
CA THR A 76 9.24 -9.19 -4.77
C THR A 76 8.52 -10.53 -4.76
N PHE A 77 7.20 -10.48 -4.74
CA PHE A 77 6.38 -11.67 -4.94
C PHE A 77 5.95 -11.73 -6.42
N GLY A 78 6.75 -12.45 -7.20
CA GLY A 78 6.59 -12.47 -8.66
C GLY A 78 7.17 -11.23 -9.34
N THR A 79 6.52 -10.74 -10.38
CA THR A 79 6.91 -9.52 -11.09
C THR A 79 6.67 -8.29 -10.21
N PRO A 80 7.64 -7.36 -10.08
CA PRO A 80 7.42 -6.09 -9.39
C PRO A 80 6.21 -5.36 -9.99
N GLU A 81 5.32 -4.88 -9.14
CA GLU A 81 4.10 -4.22 -9.61
C GLU A 81 3.92 -2.86 -8.95
N LEU A 82 3.57 -1.86 -9.76
CA LEU A 82 3.14 -0.54 -9.33
C LEU A 82 1.65 -0.39 -9.69
N THR A 83 0.79 -0.40 -8.68
CA THR A 83 -0.63 -0.07 -8.84
C THR A 83 -0.78 1.43 -8.74
N ILE A 84 -1.41 2.07 -9.72
CA ILE A 84 -1.67 3.52 -9.72
C ILE A 84 -3.11 3.82 -10.11
N GLY A 85 -3.60 4.96 -9.63
CA GLY A 85 -4.95 5.43 -9.95
C GLY A 85 -5.27 6.80 -9.36
N HIS A 86 -6.45 7.30 -9.68
CA HIS A 86 -7.01 8.46 -9.01
C HIS A 86 -7.69 8.05 -7.69
N VAL A 87 -7.99 9.03 -6.85
CA VAL A 87 -8.67 8.80 -5.56
C VAL A 87 -9.97 8.02 -5.75
N SER A 88 -10.82 8.43 -6.69
CA SER A 88 -12.16 7.87 -6.88
C SER A 88 -12.66 7.94 -8.33
N SER A 89 -11.76 7.82 -9.31
CA SER A 89 -12.14 7.84 -10.72
C SER A 89 -11.25 6.94 -11.57
N ASP A 90 -11.75 6.56 -12.73
CA ASP A 90 -10.99 5.76 -13.70
C ASP A 90 -9.79 6.52 -14.26
N VAL A 91 -8.68 5.81 -14.44
CA VAL A 91 -7.52 6.29 -15.20
C VAL A 91 -7.86 6.25 -16.70
N SER A 92 -7.72 7.37 -17.39
CA SER A 92 -8.03 7.47 -18.83
C SER A 92 -7.07 6.63 -19.70
N GLY A 93 -7.49 6.28 -20.91
CA GLY A 93 -6.65 5.53 -21.85
C GLY A 93 -5.30 6.21 -22.13
N LYS A 94 -5.30 7.54 -22.28
CA LYS A 94 -4.06 8.32 -22.51
C LYS A 94 -3.11 8.28 -21.31
N GLU A 95 -3.63 8.32 -20.10
CA GLU A 95 -2.82 8.20 -18.88
C GLU A 95 -2.25 6.79 -18.76
N LYS A 96 -3.05 5.76 -19.05
CA LYS A 96 -2.59 4.36 -19.07
C LYS A 96 -1.42 4.18 -20.05
N GLU A 97 -1.58 4.64 -21.26
CA GLU A 97 -0.50 4.60 -22.29
C GLU A 97 0.75 5.34 -21.80
N PHE A 98 0.60 6.55 -21.26
CA PHE A 98 1.70 7.35 -20.76
C PHE A 98 2.49 6.63 -19.66
N PHE A 99 1.81 6.11 -18.63
CA PHE A 99 2.49 5.41 -17.53
C PHE A 99 3.06 4.07 -17.97
N GLN A 100 2.41 3.32 -18.84
CA GLN A 100 2.98 2.10 -19.43
C GLN A 100 4.24 2.39 -20.22
N GLN A 101 4.29 3.50 -20.94
CA GLN A 101 5.47 3.90 -21.73
C GLN A 101 6.66 4.27 -20.83
N ILE A 102 6.44 4.95 -19.70
CA ILE A 102 7.52 5.28 -18.74
C ILE A 102 8.23 4.01 -18.25
N PHE A 103 7.50 2.94 -18.01
CA PHE A 103 8.03 1.69 -17.47
C PHE A 103 8.28 0.61 -18.54
N ALA A 104 8.13 0.92 -19.84
CA ALA A 104 8.21 -0.05 -20.93
C ALA A 104 9.56 -0.77 -21.06
N THR A 105 10.63 -0.18 -20.54
CA THR A 105 12.00 -0.76 -20.56
C THR A 105 12.41 -1.37 -19.21
N SER A 106 11.50 -1.43 -18.26
CA SER A 106 11.71 -1.99 -16.93
C SER A 106 10.94 -3.30 -16.74
N ASP A 107 11.32 -4.09 -15.75
CA ASP A 107 10.55 -5.28 -15.33
C ASP A 107 9.32 -4.92 -14.46
N MET A 108 9.08 -3.63 -14.22
CA MET A 108 7.96 -3.15 -13.42
C MET A 108 6.64 -3.25 -14.21
N LYS A 109 5.70 -4.04 -13.72
CA LYS A 109 4.34 -4.06 -14.24
C LYS A 109 3.54 -2.88 -13.65
N VAL A 110 2.91 -2.09 -14.51
CA VAL A 110 1.99 -1.03 -14.08
C VAL A 110 0.55 -1.53 -14.19
N THR A 111 -0.19 -1.46 -13.10
CA THR A 111 -1.63 -1.77 -13.04
C THR A 111 -2.43 -0.53 -12.64
N PHE A 112 -3.70 -0.51 -13.02
CA PHE A 112 -4.56 0.66 -12.85
C PHE A 112 -5.76 0.34 -11.97
N MET A 113 -6.01 1.23 -11.01
CA MET A 113 -7.10 1.13 -10.05
C MET A 113 -8.08 2.30 -10.24
N ASP A 114 -9.36 1.98 -10.21
CA ASP A 114 -10.47 2.94 -10.38
C ASP A 114 -10.81 3.72 -9.09
N ASP A 115 -10.33 3.26 -7.94
CA ASP A 115 -10.63 3.81 -6.62
C ASP A 115 -9.47 3.51 -5.66
N MET A 116 -8.44 4.37 -5.68
CA MET A 116 -7.28 4.22 -4.82
C MET A 116 -7.60 4.46 -3.34
N GLN A 117 -8.59 5.28 -3.04
CA GLN A 117 -9.04 5.50 -1.66
C GLN A 117 -9.54 4.19 -1.02
N SER A 118 -10.46 3.51 -1.69
CA SER A 118 -10.96 2.21 -1.23
C SER A 118 -9.86 1.15 -1.24
N TRP A 119 -8.97 1.19 -2.23
CA TRP A 119 -7.84 0.27 -2.30
C TRP A 119 -6.91 0.41 -1.08
N TYR A 120 -6.54 1.64 -0.71
CA TYR A 120 -5.70 1.89 0.47
C TYR A 120 -6.37 1.42 1.77
N ARG A 121 -7.66 1.68 1.95
CA ARG A 121 -8.41 1.18 3.11
C ARG A 121 -8.39 -0.34 3.18
N CYS A 122 -8.62 -1.02 2.07
CA CYS A 122 -8.57 -2.48 1.98
C CYS A 122 -7.15 -3.02 2.23
N HIS A 123 -6.13 -2.34 1.71
CA HIS A 123 -4.74 -2.72 1.95
C HIS A 123 -4.36 -2.58 3.43
N VAL A 124 -4.75 -1.49 4.08
CA VAL A 124 -4.49 -1.27 5.50
C VAL A 124 -5.25 -2.28 6.38
N ALA A 125 -6.46 -2.70 6.00
CA ALA A 125 -7.20 -3.78 6.68
C ALA A 125 -6.42 -5.12 6.69
N PHE A 126 -5.52 -5.33 5.72
CA PHE A 126 -4.60 -6.45 5.69
C PHE A 126 -3.30 -6.16 6.46
N VAL A 127 -2.73 -4.96 6.30
CA VAL A 127 -1.41 -4.59 6.81
C VAL A 127 -1.41 -4.39 8.33
N LEU A 128 -2.42 -3.73 8.91
CA LEU A 128 -2.45 -3.49 10.36
C LEU A 128 -2.47 -4.79 11.18
N PRO A 129 -3.33 -5.78 10.90
CA PRO A 129 -3.30 -7.03 11.64
C PRO A 129 -1.97 -7.77 11.56
N ILE A 130 -1.26 -7.75 10.41
CA ILE A 130 0.06 -8.38 10.32
C ILE A 130 1.12 -7.57 11.07
N ALA A 131 1.02 -6.25 11.12
CA ALA A 131 1.90 -5.41 11.91
C ALA A 131 1.75 -5.70 13.41
N TYR A 132 0.52 -5.82 13.91
CA TYR A 132 0.26 -6.25 15.30
C TYR A 132 0.84 -7.64 15.60
N LEU A 133 0.67 -8.59 14.67
CA LEU A 133 1.28 -9.91 14.82
C LEU A 133 2.82 -9.81 14.90
N CYS A 134 3.43 -8.98 14.06
CA CYS A 134 4.88 -8.72 14.11
C CYS A 134 5.30 -8.16 15.47
N TYR A 135 4.62 -7.15 15.99
CA TYR A 135 4.96 -6.53 17.27
C TYR A 135 4.76 -7.48 18.45
N LEU A 136 3.70 -8.29 18.45
CA LEU A 136 3.46 -9.34 19.44
C LEU A 136 4.64 -10.35 19.51
N HIS A 137 5.27 -10.63 18.38
CA HIS A 137 6.40 -11.53 18.25
C HIS A 137 7.77 -10.80 18.16
N HIS A 138 7.87 -9.57 18.66
CA HIS A 138 9.10 -8.76 18.64
C HIS A 138 9.74 -8.66 17.26
N CYS A 139 8.92 -8.52 16.21
CA CYS A 139 9.32 -8.51 14.80
C CYS A 139 10.11 -9.76 14.37
N ASN A 140 9.76 -10.91 14.93
CA ASN A 140 10.27 -12.22 14.53
C ASN A 140 9.11 -13.20 14.30
N LEU A 141 8.52 -13.13 13.12
CA LEU A 141 7.38 -13.98 12.75
C LEU A 141 7.70 -15.48 12.71
N ARG A 142 8.99 -15.87 12.74
CA ARG A 142 9.37 -17.28 12.85
C ARG A 142 8.90 -17.92 14.16
N THR A 143 8.67 -17.11 15.20
CA THR A 143 8.16 -17.58 16.50
C THR A 143 6.63 -17.71 16.54
N CYS A 144 5.89 -17.12 15.59
CA CYS A 144 4.45 -17.15 15.60
C CYS A 144 3.90 -18.58 15.44
N THR A 145 2.83 -18.89 16.17
CA THR A 145 2.13 -20.15 16.08
C THR A 145 1.06 -20.11 14.98
N TYR A 146 0.55 -21.28 14.59
CA TYR A 146 -0.61 -21.36 13.68
C TYR A 146 -1.83 -20.65 14.28
N ARG A 147 -2.00 -20.70 15.62
CA ARG A 147 -3.09 -20.00 16.33
C ARG A 147 -2.97 -18.48 16.18
N ASP A 148 -1.77 -17.93 16.27
CA ASP A 148 -1.52 -16.49 16.13
C ASP A 148 -1.81 -16.04 14.70
N THR A 149 -1.37 -16.82 13.71
CA THR A 149 -1.68 -16.56 12.29
C THR A 149 -3.18 -16.63 12.03
N LYS A 150 -3.89 -17.58 12.65
CA LYS A 150 -5.35 -17.66 12.54
C LYS A 150 -6.03 -16.44 13.16
N ALA A 151 -5.52 -15.92 14.28
CA ALA A 151 -6.03 -14.69 14.89
C ALA A 151 -5.82 -13.48 13.98
N TYR A 152 -4.66 -13.38 13.33
CA TYR A 152 -4.38 -12.37 12.32
C TYR A 152 -5.38 -12.41 11.16
N ILE A 153 -5.63 -13.59 10.56
CA ILE A 153 -6.58 -13.73 9.46
C ILE A 153 -8.00 -13.33 9.89
N ARG A 154 -8.39 -13.69 11.10
CA ARG A 154 -9.68 -13.29 11.67
C ARG A 154 -9.77 -11.78 11.85
N ALA A 155 -8.73 -11.12 12.38
CA ALA A 155 -8.70 -9.68 12.53
C ALA A 155 -8.82 -8.97 11.17
N GLY A 156 -8.15 -9.49 10.13
CA GLY A 156 -8.34 -9.02 8.75
C GLY A 156 -9.79 -9.15 8.26
N ALA A 157 -10.44 -10.29 8.51
CA ALA A 157 -11.85 -10.47 8.17
C ALA A 157 -12.76 -9.44 8.88
N GLU A 158 -12.56 -9.21 10.18
CA GLU A 158 -13.28 -8.21 10.96
C GLU A 158 -13.06 -6.79 10.42
N ALA A 159 -11.81 -6.45 10.02
CA ALA A 159 -11.49 -5.17 9.40
C ALA A 159 -12.20 -4.98 8.04
N TYR A 160 -12.27 -6.01 7.19
CA TYR A 160 -13.05 -5.94 5.95
C TYR A 160 -14.56 -5.80 6.20
N ASP A 161 -15.10 -6.47 7.23
CA ASP A 161 -16.51 -6.31 7.61
C ASP A 161 -16.79 -4.90 8.11
N PHE A 162 -15.88 -4.30 8.88
CA PHE A 162 -15.95 -2.90 9.28
C PHE A 162 -15.95 -1.98 8.05
N LEU A 163 -15.03 -2.15 7.10
CA LEU A 163 -14.98 -1.35 5.89
C LEU A 163 -16.29 -1.41 5.08
N LYS A 164 -16.86 -2.59 4.94
CA LYS A 164 -18.18 -2.76 4.29
C LYS A 164 -19.28 -2.03 5.06
N SER A 165 -19.25 -2.05 6.39
CA SER A 165 -20.26 -1.40 7.22
C SER A 165 -20.28 0.13 7.08
N ILE A 166 -19.12 0.73 6.77
CA ILE A 166 -18.99 2.17 6.50
C ILE A 166 -19.09 2.54 5.01
N GLY A 167 -19.49 1.58 4.15
CA GLY A 167 -19.75 1.80 2.73
C GLY A 167 -18.50 1.78 1.83
N THR A 168 -17.33 1.36 2.33
CA THR A 168 -16.12 1.23 1.50
C THR A 168 -16.29 0.10 0.48
N THR A 169 -16.02 0.41 -0.79
CA THR A 169 -15.99 -0.59 -1.86
C THR A 169 -14.75 -1.46 -1.76
N ILE A 170 -14.91 -2.77 -1.71
CA ILE A 170 -13.73 -3.65 -1.61
C ILE A 170 -12.90 -3.62 -2.88
N ARG A 171 -11.62 -3.25 -2.73
CA ARG A 171 -10.60 -3.19 -3.79
C ARG A 171 -9.30 -3.89 -3.35
N PRO A 172 -8.74 -4.80 -4.16
CA PRO A 172 -9.32 -5.42 -5.36
C PRO A 172 -10.65 -6.12 -5.10
N LYS A 173 -11.48 -6.26 -6.14
CA LYS A 173 -12.81 -6.90 -5.98
C LYS A 173 -12.68 -8.29 -5.36
N HIS A 174 -13.49 -8.55 -4.33
CA HIS A 174 -13.57 -9.84 -3.63
C HIS A 174 -12.35 -10.21 -2.77
N GLU A 175 -11.45 -9.26 -2.48
CA GLU A 175 -10.28 -9.50 -1.61
C GLU A 175 -10.70 -10.02 -0.22
N ASP A 176 -11.77 -9.47 0.36
CA ASP A 176 -12.36 -9.89 1.64
C ASP A 176 -12.66 -11.39 1.72
N ARG A 177 -12.99 -12.04 0.59
CA ARG A 177 -13.29 -13.48 0.54
C ARG A 177 -12.09 -14.35 0.88
N ASN A 178 -10.87 -13.82 0.74
CA ASN A 178 -9.66 -14.55 1.07
C ASN A 178 -9.49 -14.75 2.58
N PHE A 179 -10.19 -13.95 3.39
CA PHE A 179 -10.10 -13.99 4.85
C PHE A 179 -11.19 -14.86 5.50
N SER A 180 -12.10 -15.46 4.74
CA SER A 180 -13.25 -16.20 5.27
C SER A 180 -13.36 -17.62 4.68
N GLY A 181 -14.10 -18.49 5.38
CA GLY A 181 -14.39 -19.84 4.92
C GLY A 181 -13.14 -20.68 4.65
N ILE A 182 -13.21 -21.53 3.64
CA ILE A 182 -12.10 -22.41 3.23
C ILE A 182 -10.89 -21.59 2.76
N ARG A 183 -11.10 -20.47 2.08
CA ARG A 183 -10.01 -19.58 1.64
C ARG A 183 -9.25 -19.00 2.82
N GLY A 184 -9.94 -18.57 3.88
CA GLY A 184 -9.32 -18.08 5.10
C GLY A 184 -8.47 -19.17 5.81
N LEU A 185 -8.90 -20.43 5.78
CA LEU A 185 -8.11 -21.55 6.30
C LEU A 185 -6.84 -21.78 5.47
N LEU A 186 -6.96 -21.76 4.14
CA LEU A 186 -5.82 -21.88 3.22
C LEU A 186 -4.86 -20.70 3.39
N LEU A 187 -5.37 -19.46 3.45
CA LEU A 187 -4.56 -18.27 3.67
C LEU A 187 -3.82 -18.36 5.02
N THR A 188 -4.49 -18.83 6.08
CA THR A 188 -3.84 -19.05 7.38
C THR A 188 -2.63 -19.99 7.26
N ALA A 189 -2.78 -21.11 6.55
CA ALA A 189 -1.70 -22.07 6.38
C ALA A 189 -0.54 -21.48 5.55
N VAL A 190 -0.86 -20.79 4.44
CA VAL A 190 0.13 -20.14 3.58
C VAL A 190 0.91 -19.07 4.34
N MET A 191 0.21 -18.19 5.07
CA MET A 191 0.84 -17.12 5.85
C MET A 191 1.67 -17.67 7.01
N TRP A 192 1.23 -18.74 7.67
CA TRP A 192 2.01 -19.39 8.71
C TRP A 192 3.32 -20.01 8.17
N ILE A 193 3.28 -20.63 6.99
CA ILE A 193 4.48 -21.16 6.32
C ILE A 193 5.38 -19.99 5.88
N ALA A 194 4.83 -18.98 5.21
CA ALA A 194 5.58 -17.80 4.77
C ALA A 194 6.31 -17.09 5.92
N ALA A 195 5.67 -17.00 7.09
CA ALA A 195 6.26 -16.42 8.30
C ALA A 195 7.55 -17.14 8.77
N LYS A 196 7.78 -18.40 8.36
CA LYS A 196 8.99 -19.17 8.70
C LYS A 196 10.12 -18.99 7.68
N THR A 197 9.88 -18.22 6.63
CA THR A 197 10.83 -18.04 5.52
C THR A 197 11.51 -16.68 5.55
N LYS A 198 12.56 -16.51 4.72
CA LYS A 198 13.20 -15.21 4.48
C LYS A 198 12.21 -14.19 3.90
N PHE A 199 11.21 -14.63 3.13
CA PHE A 199 10.17 -13.76 2.62
C PHE A 199 9.35 -13.10 3.75
N GLY A 200 8.92 -13.87 4.76
CA GLY A 200 8.23 -13.32 5.92
C GLY A 200 9.07 -12.34 6.73
N ASP A 201 10.38 -12.58 6.82
CA ASP A 201 11.30 -11.65 7.48
C ASP A 201 11.33 -10.30 6.72
N LEU A 202 11.63 -10.30 5.43
CA LEU A 202 11.79 -9.06 4.64
C LEU A 202 10.47 -8.34 4.35
N ALA A 203 9.42 -9.08 4.01
CA ALA A 203 8.14 -8.50 3.62
C ALA A 203 7.30 -8.00 4.80
N ALA A 204 7.48 -8.55 5.99
CA ALA A 204 6.69 -8.20 7.16
C ALA A 204 7.56 -7.80 8.37
N SER A 205 8.44 -8.68 8.86
CA SER A 205 9.17 -8.42 10.11
C SER A 205 10.09 -7.21 10.01
N ASP A 206 10.89 -7.10 8.95
CA ASP A 206 11.80 -5.98 8.75
C ASP A 206 11.06 -4.69 8.41
N HIS A 207 10.00 -4.79 7.59
CA HIS A 207 9.14 -3.65 7.32
C HIS A 207 8.53 -3.10 8.61
N CYS A 208 7.90 -3.91 9.43
CA CYS A 208 7.29 -3.48 10.69
C CYS A 208 8.32 -2.91 11.67
N ARG A 209 9.53 -3.49 11.72
CA ARG A 209 10.61 -2.99 12.58
C ARG A 209 11.04 -1.57 12.21
N ASN A 210 11.07 -1.26 10.92
CA ASN A 210 11.54 0.02 10.39
C ASN A 210 10.40 1.04 10.16
N ALA A 211 9.15 0.61 10.21
CA ALA A 211 7.97 1.42 9.91
C ALA A 211 7.01 1.59 11.11
N VAL A 212 7.50 1.54 12.35
CA VAL A 212 6.67 1.65 13.56
C VAL A 212 5.82 2.92 13.54
N THR A 213 6.44 4.06 13.23
CA THR A 213 5.74 5.36 13.16
C THR A 213 4.65 5.36 12.09
N GLU A 214 4.92 4.75 10.92
CA GLU A 214 3.91 4.63 9.86
C GLU A 214 2.75 3.75 10.31
N MET A 215 3.02 2.60 10.92
CA MET A 215 1.95 1.71 11.41
C MET A 215 1.10 2.36 12.49
N GLN A 216 1.70 3.13 13.40
CA GLN A 216 0.98 3.92 14.40
C GLN A 216 0.10 4.99 13.75
N PHE A 217 0.62 5.67 12.73
CA PHE A 217 -0.13 6.67 11.99
C PHE A 217 -1.31 6.05 11.23
N LEU A 218 -1.09 4.93 10.54
CA LEU A 218 -2.15 4.22 9.82
C LEU A 218 -3.23 3.68 10.76
N ASP A 219 -2.86 3.21 11.95
CA ASP A 219 -3.81 2.75 12.97
C ASP A 219 -4.71 3.89 13.45
N GLN A 220 -4.15 5.06 13.70
CA GLN A 220 -4.91 6.26 14.08
C GLN A 220 -5.88 6.74 13.00
N GLU A 221 -5.48 6.65 11.73
CA GLU A 221 -6.32 7.08 10.60
C GLU A 221 -7.35 6.00 10.19
N PHE A 222 -7.14 4.73 10.55
CA PHE A 222 -8.07 3.64 10.23
C PHE A 222 -9.24 3.56 11.20
N ASN A 223 -9.04 3.93 12.48
CA ASN A 223 -10.04 3.93 13.55
C ASN A 223 -10.84 5.23 13.60
#